data_6a63e113ce7ccc5b3771e2ed7ab8bba7
#
_entry.id   6a63e113ce7ccc5b3771e2ed7ab8bba7
#
_cell.length_a   1.000
_cell.length_b   1.000
_cell.length_c   1.000
_cell.angle_alpha   90.00
_cell.angle_beta   90.00
_cell.angle_gamma   90.00
#
_symmetry.space_group_name_H-M   'P 1'
#
loop_
_entity.id
_entity.type
_entity.pdbx_description
1 polymer ?
#
loop_
_entity_poly.entity_id
_entity_poly.type
_entity_poly.pdbx_seq_one_letter_code
_entity_poly.pdbx_strand_id
1 'polypeptide(L)'
;MWDDGTWQPLAPLAGDATADVCVIGLGASGLCAVIEAASLGLKVVGIDSTRTAGGAAGANGGILRAGVSRFHHDAVQSFGRTRAVALYKLTAGEIARMVEETPDAVRRTGSLRVAAGDAEWAECETQLGALRADGVAVEHRDTPFGRGIFIPSDAAVQPLVRGRSLALQAIACGARLFEQTHALGFTGNEVRTPGGRIRCGSVVVAVDGERGHGAGIGRGCSYDPPADAGH
;
A
#
# COMPACT_ATOMS: atom_id res chain seq x y z
N MET A 1 -6.02 17.72 -6.19
CA MET A 1 -6.77 16.51 -5.78
C MET A 1 -6.49 15.44 -6.81
N TRP A 2 -6.23 14.19 -6.40
CA TRP A 2 -5.83 13.10 -7.31
C TRP A 2 -7.00 12.52 -8.14
N ASP A 3 -8.25 12.73 -7.72
CA ASP A 3 -9.43 12.18 -8.40
C ASP A 3 -9.78 13.00 -9.65
N ASP A 4 -9.76 12.33 -10.80
CA ASP A 4 -10.11 12.88 -12.13
C ASP A 4 -11.59 12.63 -12.50
N GLY A 5 -12.35 11.97 -11.63
CA GLY A 5 -13.77 11.66 -11.84
C GLY A 5 -14.05 10.52 -12.82
N THR A 6 -13.03 9.84 -13.34
CA THR A 6 -13.22 8.78 -14.36
C THR A 6 -13.64 7.43 -13.77
N TRP A 7 -13.44 7.21 -12.46
CA TRP A 7 -13.78 5.95 -11.81
C TRP A 7 -15.28 5.72 -11.74
N GLN A 8 -15.72 4.60 -12.27
CA GLN A 8 -17.09 4.13 -12.09
C GLN A 8 -17.17 3.35 -10.77
N PRO A 9 -17.93 3.83 -9.78
CA PRO A 9 -18.04 3.14 -8.49
C PRO A 9 -18.53 1.70 -8.65
N LEU A 10 -17.94 0.80 -7.88
CA LEU A 10 -18.41 -0.58 -7.80
C LEU A 10 -19.66 -0.65 -6.93
N ALA A 11 -20.58 -1.56 -7.26
CA ALA A 11 -21.80 -1.75 -6.49
C ALA A 11 -21.47 -2.23 -5.06
N PRO A 12 -22.25 -1.83 -4.03
CA PRO A 12 -22.17 -2.44 -2.72
C PRO A 12 -22.62 -3.90 -2.74
N LEU A 13 -22.19 -4.67 -1.75
CA LEU A 13 -22.66 -6.04 -1.58
C LEU A 13 -24.18 -6.06 -1.34
N ALA A 14 -24.90 -6.85 -2.13
CA ALA A 14 -26.34 -7.07 -1.99
C ALA A 14 -26.60 -8.59 -1.89
N GLY A 15 -26.90 -9.07 -0.69
CA GLY A 15 -27.10 -10.48 -0.37
C GLY A 15 -25.85 -11.21 0.09
N ASP A 16 -26.05 -12.49 0.45
CA ASP A 16 -24.97 -13.35 0.95
C ASP A 16 -24.01 -13.76 -0.18
N ALA A 17 -22.74 -13.91 0.16
CA ALA A 17 -21.69 -14.33 -0.76
C ALA A 17 -20.82 -15.44 -0.16
N THR A 18 -20.14 -16.17 -1.05
CA THR A 18 -19.13 -17.17 -0.67
C THR A 18 -17.83 -16.92 -1.42
N ALA A 19 -16.71 -17.19 -0.77
CA ALA A 19 -15.36 -17.05 -1.31
C ALA A 19 -14.42 -18.05 -0.62
N ASP A 20 -13.22 -18.24 -1.18
CA ASP A 20 -12.13 -18.91 -0.47
C ASP A 20 -11.44 -17.89 0.45
N VAL A 21 -11.28 -16.63 -0.02
CA VAL A 21 -10.69 -15.54 0.74
C VAL A 21 -11.59 -14.31 0.68
N CYS A 22 -11.83 -13.70 1.84
CA CYS A 22 -12.41 -12.36 1.94
C CYS A 22 -11.35 -11.34 2.36
N VAL A 23 -11.18 -10.27 1.57
CA VAL A 23 -10.24 -9.17 1.88
C VAL A 23 -11.04 -7.95 2.31
N ILE A 24 -10.76 -7.44 3.51
CA ILE A 24 -11.36 -6.23 4.07
C ILE A 24 -10.39 -5.06 3.88
N GLY A 25 -10.79 -4.09 3.07
CA GLY A 25 -9.98 -2.94 2.67
C GLY A 25 -9.45 -3.08 1.25
N LEU A 26 -9.84 -2.16 0.36
CA LEU A 26 -9.40 -2.08 -1.04
C LEU A 26 -8.39 -0.93 -1.25
N GLY A 27 -7.48 -0.77 -0.28
CA GLY A 27 -6.27 0.01 -0.41
C GLY A 27 -5.16 -0.76 -1.16
N ALA A 28 -3.96 -0.20 -1.24
CA ALA A 28 -2.84 -0.83 -1.97
C ALA A 28 -2.55 -2.27 -1.49
N SER A 29 -2.43 -2.48 -0.18
CA SER A 29 -2.14 -3.80 0.40
C SER A 29 -3.26 -4.81 0.15
N GLY A 30 -4.52 -4.38 0.32
CA GLY A 30 -5.68 -5.25 0.10
C GLY A 30 -5.83 -5.66 -1.36
N LEU A 31 -5.66 -4.73 -2.29
CA LEU A 31 -5.74 -5.03 -3.71
C LEU A 31 -4.60 -5.97 -4.16
N CYS A 32 -3.38 -5.79 -3.66
CA CYS A 32 -2.31 -6.75 -3.90
C CYS A 32 -2.66 -8.15 -3.35
N ALA A 33 -3.23 -8.23 -2.14
CA ALA A 33 -3.66 -9.50 -1.57
C ALA A 33 -4.78 -10.16 -2.39
N VAL A 34 -5.73 -9.38 -2.90
CA VAL A 34 -6.79 -9.86 -3.80
C VAL A 34 -6.19 -10.46 -5.08
N ILE A 35 -5.29 -9.70 -5.74
CA ILE A 35 -4.67 -10.14 -7.00
C ILE A 35 -3.87 -11.42 -6.78
N GLU A 36 -3.05 -11.46 -5.73
CA GLU A 36 -2.22 -12.63 -5.42
C GLU A 36 -3.08 -13.86 -5.15
N ALA A 37 -4.10 -13.74 -4.29
CA ALA A 37 -5.00 -14.85 -4.00
C ALA A 37 -5.77 -15.33 -5.24
N ALA A 38 -6.23 -14.41 -6.09
CA ALA A 38 -6.91 -14.74 -7.34
C ALA A 38 -5.97 -15.41 -8.35
N SER A 39 -4.71 -14.98 -8.42
CA SER A 39 -3.70 -15.61 -9.29
C SER A 39 -3.39 -17.07 -8.91
N LEU A 40 -3.59 -17.42 -7.64
CA LEU A 40 -3.51 -18.79 -7.12
C LEU A 40 -4.77 -19.63 -7.43
N GLY A 41 -5.74 -19.07 -8.16
CA GLY A 41 -6.99 -19.72 -8.53
C GLY A 41 -8.06 -19.72 -7.44
N LEU A 42 -7.89 -18.96 -6.36
CA LEU A 42 -8.85 -18.84 -5.29
C LEU A 42 -10.01 -17.92 -5.68
N LYS A 43 -11.20 -18.21 -5.21
CA LYS A 43 -12.36 -17.32 -5.28
C LYS A 43 -12.19 -16.21 -4.25
N VAL A 44 -12.05 -14.97 -4.69
CA VAL A 44 -11.80 -13.82 -3.80
C VAL A 44 -12.96 -12.85 -3.82
N VAL A 45 -13.35 -12.41 -2.64
CA VAL A 45 -14.24 -11.26 -2.43
C VAL A 45 -13.46 -10.19 -1.68
N GLY A 46 -13.40 -8.98 -2.26
CA GLY A 46 -12.84 -7.80 -1.61
C GLY A 46 -13.93 -6.78 -1.29
N ILE A 47 -13.89 -6.19 -0.10
CA ILE A 47 -14.84 -5.15 0.33
C ILE A 47 -14.12 -3.93 0.87
N ASP A 48 -14.73 -2.76 0.68
CA ASP A 48 -14.29 -1.51 1.28
C ASP A 48 -15.50 -0.71 1.79
N SER A 49 -15.35 -0.07 2.94
CA SER A 49 -16.38 0.80 3.52
C SER A 49 -16.60 2.08 2.71
N THR A 50 -15.64 2.46 1.89
CA THR A 50 -15.64 3.64 1.04
C THR A 50 -15.50 3.24 -0.43
N ARG A 51 -14.76 4.02 -1.22
CA ARG A 51 -14.37 3.70 -2.60
C ARG A 51 -13.01 3.02 -2.62
N THR A 52 -12.75 2.28 -3.66
CA THR A 52 -11.45 1.69 -3.96
C THR A 52 -10.34 2.75 -3.88
N ALA A 53 -9.32 2.46 -3.10
CA ALA A 53 -8.23 3.37 -2.77
C ALA A 53 -8.68 4.73 -2.18
N GLY A 54 -9.89 4.83 -1.65
CA GLY A 54 -10.47 6.08 -1.13
C GLY A 54 -9.85 6.58 0.18
N GLY A 55 -9.16 5.72 0.92
CA GLY A 55 -8.46 6.06 2.16
C GLY A 55 -7.03 6.57 1.94
N ALA A 56 -6.12 6.28 2.89
CA ALA A 56 -4.72 6.71 2.85
C ALA A 56 -3.98 6.27 1.57
N ALA A 57 -4.38 5.14 0.99
CA ALA A 57 -3.81 4.63 -0.26
C ALA A 57 -3.96 5.62 -1.43
N GLY A 58 -5.06 6.36 -1.50
CA GLY A 58 -5.28 7.36 -2.55
C GLY A 58 -5.06 8.81 -2.10
N ALA A 59 -4.86 9.05 -0.79
CA ALA A 59 -4.73 10.38 -0.21
C ALA A 59 -3.31 10.63 0.36
N ASN A 60 -2.27 10.23 -0.38
CA ASN A 60 -0.87 10.41 0.00
C ASN A 60 -0.12 11.35 -0.96
N GLY A 61 1.13 11.67 -0.66
CA GLY A 61 1.94 12.61 -1.43
C GLY A 61 2.45 12.10 -2.79
N GLY A 62 2.19 10.84 -3.13
CA GLY A 62 2.59 10.28 -4.42
C GLY A 62 4.10 10.12 -4.62
N ILE A 63 4.87 9.97 -3.55
CA ILE A 63 6.32 9.81 -3.61
C ILE A 63 6.69 8.38 -3.22
N LEU A 64 7.38 7.68 -4.09
CA LEU A 64 7.91 6.33 -3.86
C LEU A 64 9.42 6.41 -3.63
N ARG A 65 9.85 6.06 -2.42
CA ARG A 65 11.27 6.02 -2.04
C ARG A 65 11.64 4.64 -1.53
N ALA A 66 12.79 4.15 -1.98
CA ALA A 66 13.34 2.90 -1.48
C ALA A 66 13.88 3.06 -0.03
N GLY A 67 13.97 1.95 0.66
CA GLY A 67 14.43 1.88 2.05
C GLY A 67 13.28 1.95 3.06
N VAL A 68 13.62 2.30 4.28
CA VAL A 68 12.68 2.48 5.40
C VAL A 68 12.47 3.98 5.68
N SER A 69 11.55 4.34 6.59
CA SER A 69 11.17 5.74 6.90
C SER A 69 12.25 6.55 7.63
N ARG A 70 13.51 6.14 7.54
CA ARG A 70 14.69 6.83 8.12
C ARG A 70 15.85 6.79 7.12
N PHE A 71 16.93 7.50 7.39
CA PHE A 71 18.14 7.44 6.58
C PHE A 71 18.73 6.02 6.56
N HIS A 72 19.42 5.67 5.48
CA HIS A 72 19.99 4.34 5.32
C HIS A 72 21.07 4.05 6.38
N HIS A 73 21.90 5.04 6.73
CA HIS A 73 22.88 4.89 7.81
C HIS A 73 22.23 4.60 9.17
N ASP A 74 21.08 5.22 9.48
CA ASP A 74 20.32 4.91 10.70
C ASP A 74 19.71 3.51 10.65
N ALA A 75 19.25 3.09 9.47
CA ALA A 75 18.76 1.72 9.27
C ALA A 75 19.90 0.70 9.48
N VAL A 76 21.10 0.99 8.98
CA VAL A 76 22.30 0.16 9.21
C VAL A 76 22.63 0.07 10.68
N GLN A 77 22.58 1.19 11.40
CA GLN A 77 22.82 1.22 12.85
C GLN A 77 21.75 0.41 13.61
N SER A 78 20.49 0.50 13.22
CA SER A 78 19.37 -0.11 13.95
C SER A 78 19.19 -1.61 13.66
N PHE A 79 19.40 -2.04 12.43
CA PHE A 79 19.08 -3.40 11.95
C PHE A 79 20.31 -4.23 11.58
N GLY A 80 21.49 -3.61 11.52
CA GLY A 80 22.70 -4.16 10.92
C GLY A 80 22.70 -4.03 9.39
N ARG A 81 23.90 -3.91 8.80
CA ARG A 81 24.09 -3.63 7.36
C ARG A 81 23.40 -4.63 6.45
N THR A 82 23.53 -5.92 6.73
CA THR A 82 22.93 -6.99 5.89
C THR A 82 21.41 -6.82 5.75
N ARG A 83 20.71 -6.57 6.87
CA ARG A 83 19.25 -6.39 6.87
C ARG A 83 18.84 -5.05 6.24
N ALA A 84 19.56 -3.97 6.53
CA ALA A 84 19.28 -2.65 5.95
C ALA A 84 19.40 -2.68 4.42
N VAL A 85 20.46 -3.31 3.89
CA VAL A 85 20.66 -3.49 2.45
C VAL A 85 19.58 -4.37 1.83
N ALA A 86 19.20 -5.47 2.50
CA ALA A 86 18.14 -6.36 2.01
C ALA A 86 16.79 -5.63 1.93
N LEU A 87 16.42 -4.86 2.96
CA LEU A 87 15.22 -4.04 2.97
C LEU A 87 15.24 -2.96 1.89
N TYR A 88 16.39 -2.30 1.68
CA TYR A 88 16.53 -1.31 0.63
C TYR A 88 16.31 -1.93 -0.76
N LYS A 89 16.97 -3.07 -1.03
CA LYS A 89 16.82 -3.80 -2.31
C LYS A 89 15.41 -4.30 -2.54
N LEU A 90 14.74 -4.81 -1.50
CA LEU A 90 13.36 -5.26 -1.57
C LEU A 90 12.42 -4.13 -2.00
N THR A 91 12.51 -2.98 -1.34
CA THR A 91 11.67 -1.83 -1.65
C THR A 91 12.01 -1.17 -2.97
N ALA A 92 13.29 -1.13 -3.36
CA ALA A 92 13.71 -0.65 -4.68
C ALA A 92 13.21 -1.58 -5.82
N GLY A 93 13.24 -2.89 -5.60
CA GLY A 93 12.66 -3.88 -6.51
C GLY A 93 11.16 -3.72 -6.65
N GLU A 94 10.45 -3.44 -5.54
CA GLU A 94 9.02 -3.17 -5.59
C GLU A 94 8.69 -1.89 -6.37
N ILE A 95 9.46 -0.81 -6.21
CA ILE A 95 9.29 0.40 -7.03
C ILE A 95 9.48 0.08 -8.52
N ALA A 96 10.48 -0.73 -8.88
CA ALA A 96 10.71 -1.14 -10.26
C ALA A 96 9.50 -1.92 -10.81
N ARG A 97 8.99 -2.89 -10.05
CA ARG A 97 7.78 -3.65 -10.38
C ARG A 97 6.56 -2.73 -10.59
N MET A 98 6.35 -1.77 -9.68
CA MET A 98 5.24 -0.81 -9.78
C MET A 98 5.31 0.03 -11.07
N VAL A 99 6.50 0.44 -11.50
CA VAL A 99 6.70 1.18 -12.77
C VAL A 99 6.31 0.32 -13.97
N GLU A 100 6.65 -0.97 -13.95
CA GLU A 100 6.33 -1.90 -15.04
C GLU A 100 4.85 -2.28 -15.08
N GLU A 101 4.24 -2.53 -13.92
CA GLU A 101 2.84 -2.95 -13.83
C GLU A 101 1.82 -1.85 -14.12
N THR A 102 2.13 -0.60 -13.74
CA THR A 102 1.21 0.53 -13.87
C THR A 102 1.92 1.77 -14.41
N PRO A 103 2.46 1.73 -15.65
CA PRO A 103 3.26 2.80 -16.24
C PRO A 103 2.50 4.13 -16.38
N ASP A 104 1.18 4.08 -16.49
CA ASP A 104 0.33 5.27 -16.56
C ASP A 104 0.20 5.97 -15.19
N ALA A 105 0.38 5.22 -14.10
CA ALA A 105 0.27 5.73 -12.74
C ALA A 105 1.62 5.98 -12.08
N VAL A 106 2.69 5.29 -12.46
CA VAL A 106 4.00 5.33 -11.79
C VAL A 106 5.09 5.71 -12.78
N ARG A 107 5.84 6.75 -12.44
CA ARG A 107 6.93 7.24 -13.28
C ARG A 107 8.24 7.29 -12.51
N ARG A 108 9.30 6.75 -13.07
CA ARG A 108 10.65 6.86 -12.51
C ARG A 108 11.20 8.27 -12.71
N THR A 109 10.99 9.12 -11.73
CA THR A 109 11.41 10.53 -11.75
C THR A 109 12.68 10.78 -10.97
N GLY A 110 13.09 9.81 -10.16
CA GLY A 110 14.01 10.03 -9.06
C GLY A 110 13.37 10.85 -7.94
N SER A 111 14.09 10.97 -6.83
CA SER A 111 13.76 11.93 -5.76
C SER A 111 14.94 12.80 -5.44
N LEU A 112 14.68 14.09 -5.20
CA LEU A 112 15.66 15.06 -4.77
C LEU A 112 15.32 15.51 -3.35
N ARG A 113 16.25 15.30 -2.41
CA ARG A 113 16.18 15.87 -1.06
C ARG A 113 17.15 17.03 -0.97
N VAL A 114 16.61 18.22 -0.79
CA VAL A 114 17.39 19.45 -0.57
C VAL A 114 17.52 19.68 0.91
N ALA A 115 18.75 19.92 1.40
CA ALA A 115 19.00 20.22 2.80
C ALA A 115 18.58 21.67 3.12
N ALA A 116 17.87 21.86 4.22
CA ALA A 116 17.42 23.18 4.67
C ALA A 116 18.53 24.02 5.32
N GLY A 117 19.72 23.43 5.56
CA GLY A 117 20.88 24.10 6.16
C GLY A 117 22.05 23.15 6.36
N ASP A 118 23.14 23.65 6.97
CA ASP A 118 24.39 22.88 7.10
C ASP A 118 24.24 21.63 7.97
N ALA A 119 23.42 21.67 9.02
CA ALA A 119 23.17 20.50 9.86
C ALA A 119 22.47 19.38 9.08
N GLU A 120 21.42 19.70 8.32
CA GLU A 120 20.73 18.71 7.48
C GLU A 120 21.63 18.26 6.32
N TRP A 121 22.51 19.14 5.83
CA TRP A 121 23.47 18.74 4.80
C TRP A 121 24.46 17.69 5.33
N ALA A 122 24.98 17.81 6.55
CA ALA A 122 25.85 16.81 7.16
C ALA A 122 25.18 15.42 7.24
N GLU A 123 23.87 15.40 7.57
CA GLU A 123 23.07 14.15 7.54
C GLU A 123 22.93 13.62 6.11
N CYS A 124 22.69 14.48 5.13
CA CYS A 124 22.63 14.09 3.72
C CYS A 124 23.97 13.55 3.20
N GLU A 125 25.11 14.12 3.61
CA GLU A 125 26.44 13.61 3.25
C GLU A 125 26.69 12.22 3.85
N THR A 126 26.28 12.02 5.10
CA THR A 126 26.37 10.70 5.75
C THR A 126 25.50 9.66 5.02
N GLN A 127 24.28 10.03 4.65
CA GLN A 127 23.37 9.22 3.84
C GLN A 127 23.96 8.89 2.47
N LEU A 128 24.53 9.90 1.78
CA LEU A 128 25.19 9.74 0.48
C LEU A 128 26.32 8.72 0.54
N GLY A 129 27.17 8.83 1.57
CA GLY A 129 28.28 7.90 1.82
C GLY A 129 27.79 6.47 2.08
N ALA A 130 26.80 6.31 2.95
CA ALA A 130 26.24 5.02 3.29
C ALA A 130 25.57 4.32 2.08
N LEU A 131 24.78 5.03 1.30
CA LEU A 131 24.15 4.49 0.10
C LEU A 131 25.18 4.05 -0.94
N ARG A 132 26.22 4.88 -1.20
CA ARG A 132 27.31 4.53 -2.13
C ARG A 132 28.09 3.32 -1.68
N ALA A 133 28.40 3.22 -0.39
CA ALA A 133 29.10 2.07 0.18
C ALA A 133 28.31 0.74 0.03
N ASP A 134 26.98 0.82 -0.11
CA ASP A 134 26.10 -0.31 -0.31
C ASP A 134 25.68 -0.49 -1.78
N GLY A 135 26.32 0.23 -2.72
CA GLY A 135 26.13 0.09 -4.16
C GLY A 135 24.83 0.71 -4.67
N VAL A 136 24.22 1.63 -3.93
CA VAL A 136 23.04 2.36 -4.37
C VAL A 136 23.47 3.59 -5.18
N ALA A 137 22.87 3.77 -6.37
CA ALA A 137 23.08 4.96 -7.18
C ALA A 137 22.48 6.18 -6.45
N VAL A 138 23.33 7.13 -6.11
CA VAL A 138 22.97 8.39 -5.47
C VAL A 138 23.94 9.49 -5.88
N GLU A 139 23.42 10.68 -6.14
CA GLU A 139 24.17 11.83 -6.63
C GLU A 139 24.06 12.99 -5.65
N HIS A 140 25.17 13.74 -5.46
CA HIS A 140 25.12 15.08 -4.92
C HIS A 140 24.60 16.02 -6.01
N ARG A 141 23.71 16.93 -5.66
CA ARG A 141 23.23 17.99 -6.56
C ARG A 141 23.19 19.34 -5.86
N ASP A 142 23.79 20.35 -6.49
CA ASP A 142 23.58 21.75 -6.16
C ASP A 142 22.36 22.25 -6.92
N THR A 143 21.47 22.94 -6.21
CA THR A 143 20.22 23.48 -6.76
C THR A 143 20.06 24.95 -6.36
N PRO A 144 19.18 25.70 -7.02
CA PRO A 144 18.84 27.06 -6.58
C PRO A 144 18.27 27.13 -5.15
N PHE A 145 17.82 26.01 -4.60
CA PHE A 145 17.23 25.90 -3.27
C PHE A 145 18.22 25.39 -2.21
N GLY A 146 19.45 25.04 -2.61
CA GLY A 146 20.49 24.49 -1.72
C GLY A 146 21.10 23.18 -2.22
N ARG A 147 22.01 22.65 -1.42
CA ARG A 147 22.65 21.35 -1.66
C ARG A 147 21.68 20.20 -1.39
N GLY A 148 21.76 19.15 -2.19
CA GLY A 148 20.87 18.00 -2.00
C GLY A 148 21.46 16.70 -2.49
N ILE A 149 20.75 15.62 -2.23
CA ILE A 149 21.01 14.27 -2.75
C ILE A 149 19.89 13.85 -3.67
N PHE A 150 20.25 13.27 -4.80
CA PHE A 150 19.32 12.74 -5.79
C PHE A 150 19.45 11.23 -5.89
N ILE A 151 18.32 10.53 -5.79
CA ILE A 151 18.23 9.07 -5.91
C ILE A 151 17.44 8.75 -7.19
N PRO A 152 18.10 8.32 -8.28
CA PRO A 152 17.46 8.15 -9.58
C PRO A 152 16.49 6.95 -9.62
N SER A 153 16.64 5.98 -8.72
CA SER A 153 15.77 4.80 -8.64
C SER A 153 14.39 5.06 -8.04
N ASP A 154 14.20 6.18 -7.37
CA ASP A 154 12.93 6.58 -6.78
C ASP A 154 11.91 7.01 -7.85
N ALA A 155 10.64 7.05 -7.51
CA ALA A 155 9.58 7.30 -8.46
C ALA A 155 8.48 8.23 -7.88
N ALA A 156 7.66 8.75 -8.77
CA ALA A 156 6.39 9.39 -8.42
C ALA A 156 5.23 8.49 -8.80
N VAL A 157 4.15 8.53 -8.03
CA VAL A 157 2.92 7.76 -8.29
C VAL A 157 1.71 8.67 -8.24
N GLN A 158 0.75 8.45 -9.13
CA GLN A 158 -0.60 8.97 -8.97
C GLN A 158 -1.40 7.91 -8.20
N PRO A 159 -1.68 8.13 -6.89
CA PRO A 159 -2.10 7.07 -5.99
C PRO A 159 -3.45 6.46 -6.35
N LEU A 160 -4.43 7.29 -6.75
CA LEU A 160 -5.76 6.81 -7.12
C LEU A 160 -5.75 6.05 -8.44
N VAL A 161 -5.00 6.53 -9.44
CA VAL A 161 -4.88 5.82 -10.73
C VAL A 161 -4.29 4.45 -10.49
N ARG A 162 -3.20 4.34 -9.69
CA ARG A 162 -2.62 3.04 -9.37
C ARG A 162 -3.61 2.14 -8.65
N GLY A 163 -4.27 2.63 -7.59
CA GLY A 163 -5.22 1.81 -6.84
C GLY A 163 -6.37 1.29 -7.71
N ARG A 164 -6.91 2.14 -8.57
CA ARG A 164 -7.98 1.78 -9.53
C ARG A 164 -7.48 0.79 -10.59
N SER A 165 -6.25 0.95 -11.08
CA SER A 165 -5.63 -0.02 -12.00
C SER A 165 -5.48 -1.40 -11.36
N LEU A 166 -5.06 -1.46 -10.10
CA LEU A 166 -5.00 -2.72 -9.34
C LEU A 166 -6.39 -3.34 -9.16
N ALA A 167 -7.42 -2.54 -8.90
CA ALA A 167 -8.79 -3.06 -8.79
C ALA A 167 -9.29 -3.66 -10.11
N LEU A 168 -9.00 -3.01 -11.24
CA LEU A 168 -9.34 -3.55 -12.56
C LEU A 168 -8.59 -4.85 -12.85
N GLN A 169 -7.31 -4.94 -12.47
CA GLN A 169 -6.55 -6.19 -12.56
C GLN A 169 -7.16 -7.29 -11.69
N ALA A 170 -7.52 -6.98 -10.43
CA ALA A 170 -8.17 -7.93 -9.54
C ALA A 170 -9.47 -8.49 -10.14
N ILE A 171 -10.31 -7.62 -10.73
CA ILE A 171 -11.55 -8.01 -11.41
C ILE A 171 -11.23 -8.88 -12.64
N ALA A 172 -10.23 -8.52 -13.42
CA ALA A 172 -9.80 -9.31 -14.59
C ALA A 172 -9.28 -10.70 -14.19
N CYS A 173 -8.71 -10.85 -12.99
CA CYS A 173 -8.34 -12.14 -12.39
C CYS A 173 -9.55 -12.90 -11.80
N GLY A 174 -10.79 -12.40 -11.93
CA GLY A 174 -12.01 -13.06 -11.47
C GLY A 174 -12.42 -12.75 -10.04
N ALA A 175 -11.76 -11.81 -9.35
CA ALA A 175 -12.18 -11.36 -8.03
C ALA A 175 -13.47 -10.52 -8.11
N ARG A 176 -14.30 -10.60 -7.07
CA ARG A 176 -15.47 -9.74 -6.90
C ARG A 176 -15.15 -8.66 -5.88
N LEU A 177 -15.26 -7.41 -6.28
CA LEU A 177 -14.98 -6.25 -5.42
C LEU A 177 -16.27 -5.48 -5.16
N PHE A 178 -16.46 -5.01 -3.93
CA PHE A 178 -17.63 -4.25 -3.50
C PHE A 178 -17.18 -3.01 -2.72
N GLU A 179 -17.59 -1.84 -3.18
CA GLU A 179 -17.42 -0.56 -2.50
C GLU A 179 -18.59 -0.30 -1.54
N GLN A 180 -18.48 0.72 -0.68
CA GLN A 180 -19.53 1.11 0.28
C GLN A 180 -20.08 -0.08 1.06
N THR A 181 -19.23 -1.05 1.34
CA THR A 181 -19.53 -2.31 2.03
C THR A 181 -18.71 -2.40 3.30
N HIS A 182 -19.29 -1.92 4.39
CA HIS A 182 -18.63 -1.88 5.69
C HIS A 182 -18.64 -3.25 6.36
N ALA A 183 -17.48 -3.71 6.87
CA ALA A 183 -17.40 -4.89 7.70
C ALA A 183 -17.86 -4.55 9.13
N LEU A 184 -19.02 -5.07 9.54
CA LEU A 184 -19.56 -4.88 10.89
C LEU A 184 -18.85 -5.73 11.94
N GLY A 185 -18.28 -6.86 11.51
CA GLY A 185 -17.52 -7.79 12.32
C GLY A 185 -17.13 -9.00 11.48
N PHE A 186 -16.15 -9.77 11.96
CA PHE A 186 -15.70 -10.99 11.27
C PHE A 186 -15.22 -12.04 12.25
N THR A 187 -15.29 -13.29 11.78
CA THR A 187 -14.63 -14.46 12.37
C THR A 187 -13.55 -14.95 11.42
N GLY A 188 -12.93 -16.10 11.70
CA GLY A 188 -11.97 -16.71 10.76
C GLY A 188 -12.57 -17.10 9.40
N ASN A 189 -13.89 -17.25 9.33
CA ASN A 189 -14.59 -17.81 8.15
C ASN A 189 -15.87 -17.08 7.73
N GLU A 190 -16.20 -15.96 8.37
CA GLU A 190 -17.38 -15.15 8.02
C GLU A 190 -17.10 -13.66 8.23
N VAL A 191 -17.53 -12.82 7.30
CA VAL A 191 -17.57 -11.36 7.43
C VAL A 191 -19.03 -10.91 7.34
N ARG A 192 -19.48 -10.11 8.34
CA ARG A 192 -20.83 -9.54 8.40
C ARG A 192 -20.81 -8.12 7.84
N THR A 193 -21.75 -7.80 6.97
CA THR A 193 -21.94 -6.47 6.39
C THR A 193 -23.41 -6.04 6.46
N PRO A 194 -23.73 -4.76 6.27
CA PRO A 194 -25.14 -4.33 6.16
C PRO A 194 -25.88 -4.98 5.01
N GLY A 195 -25.19 -5.34 3.92
CA GLY A 195 -25.78 -5.91 2.72
C GLY A 195 -25.89 -7.42 2.70
N GLY A 196 -25.32 -8.14 3.68
CA GLY A 196 -25.30 -9.61 3.76
C GLY A 196 -24.05 -10.16 4.42
N ARG A 197 -23.87 -11.46 4.36
CA ARG A 197 -22.72 -12.17 4.95
C ARG A 197 -21.83 -12.72 3.85
N ILE A 198 -20.52 -12.69 4.09
CA ILE A 198 -19.53 -13.32 3.23
C ILE A 198 -18.96 -14.50 3.99
N ARG A 199 -19.28 -15.74 3.56
CA ARG A 199 -18.65 -16.94 4.09
C ARG A 199 -17.40 -17.25 3.29
N CYS A 200 -16.29 -17.51 4.01
CA CYS A 200 -14.98 -17.71 3.38
C CYS A 200 -14.12 -18.70 4.14
N GLY A 201 -13.08 -19.21 3.51
CA GLY A 201 -12.09 -20.05 4.16
C GLY A 201 -11.11 -19.24 5.03
N SER A 202 -10.82 -17.99 4.63
CA SER A 202 -9.91 -17.09 5.34
C SER A 202 -10.32 -15.62 5.18
N VAL A 203 -9.97 -14.81 6.18
CA VAL A 203 -10.18 -13.36 6.14
C VAL A 203 -8.82 -12.64 6.20
N VAL A 204 -8.57 -11.76 5.24
CA VAL A 204 -7.43 -10.84 5.23
C VAL A 204 -7.92 -9.45 5.60
N VAL A 205 -7.35 -8.87 6.65
CA VAL A 205 -7.66 -7.51 7.09
C VAL A 205 -6.54 -6.58 6.62
N ALA A 206 -6.85 -5.69 5.68
CA ALA A 206 -5.90 -4.80 5.02
C ALA A 206 -6.35 -3.33 5.15
N VAL A 207 -6.64 -2.90 6.37
CA VAL A 207 -7.11 -1.55 6.68
C VAL A 207 -6.09 -0.82 7.52
N ASP A 208 -6.11 0.52 7.42
CA ASP A 208 -5.32 1.40 8.28
C ASP A 208 -5.87 1.39 9.71
N GLY A 209 -4.98 1.65 10.68
CA GLY A 209 -5.39 1.84 12.07
C GLY A 209 -6.24 3.09 12.27
N GLU A 210 -6.87 3.22 13.43
CA GLU A 210 -7.90 4.19 13.83
C GLU A 210 -7.54 5.69 13.74
N ARG A 211 -6.71 6.14 12.83
CA ARG A 211 -6.40 7.57 12.71
C ARG A 211 -7.25 8.25 11.65
N GLY A 212 -8.38 8.73 12.09
CA GLY A 212 -8.95 9.96 11.57
C GLY A 212 -10.01 9.82 10.50
N HIS A 213 -11.18 10.32 10.79
CA HIS A 213 -12.15 10.95 9.90
C HIS A 213 -12.57 10.15 8.66
N GLY A 214 -13.25 9.07 8.87
CA GLY A 214 -13.95 8.34 7.82
C GLY A 214 -13.77 6.84 7.93
N ALA A 215 -14.84 6.17 8.33
CA ALA A 215 -15.21 4.78 8.05
C ALA A 215 -14.08 3.78 7.70
N GLY A 216 -13.09 3.67 8.56
CA GLY A 216 -12.25 2.48 8.65
C GLY A 216 -12.98 1.39 9.43
N ILE A 217 -12.38 0.23 9.65
CA ILE A 217 -12.74 -0.66 10.75
C ILE A 217 -12.43 0.13 12.04
N GLY A 218 -13.15 1.22 12.25
CA GLY A 218 -13.18 2.02 13.43
C GLY A 218 -14.43 1.63 14.20
N ARG A 219 -14.36 1.60 15.50
CA ARG A 219 -15.46 1.43 16.45
C ARG A 219 -16.66 0.67 15.89
N GLY A 220 -16.57 -0.65 15.81
CA GLY A 220 -17.69 -1.51 15.38
C GLY A 220 -17.33 -2.76 14.62
N CYS A 221 -16.13 -2.91 14.09
CA CYS A 221 -15.68 -4.20 13.56
C CYS A 221 -14.95 -4.98 14.65
N SER A 222 -15.58 -6.00 15.20
CA SER A 222 -14.98 -6.91 16.18
C SER A 222 -14.54 -8.21 15.49
N TYR A 223 -13.43 -8.74 15.93
CA TYR A 223 -13.12 -10.14 15.71
C TYR A 223 -13.90 -10.94 16.74
N ASP A 224 -14.81 -11.77 16.27
CA ASP A 224 -15.55 -12.73 17.11
C ASP A 224 -14.83 -14.07 16.97
N PRO A 225 -14.15 -14.59 18.01
CA PRO A 225 -13.53 -15.91 17.94
C PRO A 225 -14.59 -16.99 17.69
N PRO A 226 -14.25 -18.09 17.01
CA PRO A 226 -15.17 -19.19 16.82
C PRO A 226 -15.64 -19.73 18.20
N ALA A 227 -16.91 -20.15 18.28
CA ALA A 227 -17.53 -20.61 19.51
C ALA A 227 -16.82 -21.80 20.18
N ASP A 228 -15.95 -22.51 19.45
CA ASP A 228 -15.24 -23.72 19.90
C ASP A 228 -13.78 -23.46 20.28
N ALA A 229 -13.32 -22.21 20.39
CA ALA A 229 -11.98 -21.87 20.86
C ALA A 229 -11.88 -21.89 22.41
N GLY A 230 -12.49 -22.86 23.04
CA GLY A 230 -12.43 -23.10 24.48
C GLY A 230 -11.62 -24.35 24.79
N HIS A 231 -10.41 -24.12 25.35
CA HIS A 231 -9.44 -25.04 25.98
C HIS A 231 -8.57 -25.87 25.09
#